data_c9dc1f11512119e1126afd3948edc385
#
_entry.id   c9dc1f11512119e1126afd3948edc385
#
_cell.length_a   1.000
_cell.length_b   1.000
_cell.length_c   1.000
_cell.angle_alpha   90.00
_cell.angle_beta   90.00
_cell.angle_gamma   90.00
#
_symmetry.space_group_name_H-M   'P 1'
#
loop_
_entity.id
_entity.type
_entity.pdbx_description
1 polymer ?
#
loop_
_entity_poly.entity_id
_entity_poly.type
_entity_poly.pdbx_seq_one_letter_code
_entity_poly.pdbx_strand_id
1 'polypeptide(L)'
;MNKDFIKKNLTLIIACTVDTKSIIHSKRNNIDDRLNDLNKSLPIWLSKEYFKNIIIVENSNCKPKFFSKIIENSSNSVNIDFIQYDGQDFDRNLGKGYGWAEEVKQAIRSKKFGINSDYFCLVPGRYQIPNFDKILFKANKNLICNINLNLSFAFSPITIFPRNFIENYWLPECKNINDSLGLSMEHCQAKALLRAIADGYDWE
;
A
#
# COMPACT_ATOMS: atom_id res chain seq x y z
N MET A 1 10.54 12.83 8.52
CA MET A 1 10.26 12.07 9.78
C MET A 1 11.55 11.52 10.34
N ASN A 2 11.78 11.57 11.66
CA ASN A 2 12.92 10.89 12.26
C ASN A 2 12.62 9.39 12.48
N LYS A 3 13.68 8.60 12.74
CA LYS A 3 13.54 7.13 12.92
C LYS A 3 12.70 6.76 14.14
N ASP A 4 12.73 7.56 15.19
CA ASP A 4 11.97 7.28 16.41
C ASP A 4 10.46 7.47 16.20
N PHE A 5 10.08 8.53 15.45
CA PHE A 5 8.69 8.73 15.05
C PHE A 5 8.21 7.54 14.20
N ILE A 6 9.00 7.11 13.21
CA ILE A 6 8.66 5.97 12.34
C ILE A 6 8.43 4.72 13.19
N LYS A 7 9.39 4.37 14.03
CA LYS A 7 9.31 3.18 14.91
C LYS A 7 8.09 3.19 15.81
N LYS A 8 7.70 4.36 16.29
CA LYS A 8 6.60 4.51 17.26
C LYS A 8 5.22 4.54 16.59
N ASN A 9 5.08 5.21 15.45
CA ASN A 9 3.79 5.63 14.93
C ASN A 9 3.46 5.08 13.53
N LEU A 10 4.44 4.62 12.75
CA LEU A 10 4.25 4.29 11.35
C LEU A 10 4.30 2.77 11.13
N THR A 11 3.24 2.23 10.56
CA THR A 11 3.17 0.84 10.08
C THR A 11 3.33 0.79 8.57
N LEU A 12 4.24 -0.05 8.08
CA LEU A 12 4.40 -0.30 6.64
C LEU A 12 3.35 -1.31 6.17
N ILE A 13 2.58 -0.95 5.15
CA ILE A 13 1.69 -1.86 4.44
C ILE A 13 2.30 -2.17 3.08
N ILE A 14 2.51 -3.46 2.82
CA ILE A 14 3.03 -3.98 1.56
C ILE A 14 1.91 -4.73 0.85
N ALA A 15 1.36 -4.12 -0.20
CA ALA A 15 0.28 -4.71 -0.97
C ALA A 15 0.81 -5.64 -2.07
N CYS A 16 0.35 -6.88 -2.07
CA CYS A 16 0.82 -7.94 -2.96
C CYS A 16 -0.35 -8.63 -3.66
N THR A 17 -0.24 -8.80 -4.97
CA THR A 17 -1.13 -9.67 -5.75
C THR A 17 -0.25 -10.60 -6.56
N VAL A 18 -0.33 -11.90 -6.37
CA VAL A 18 0.41 -12.90 -7.16
C VAL A 18 -0.34 -13.25 -8.43
N ASP A 19 -1.60 -13.66 -8.31
CA ASP A 19 -2.46 -13.95 -9.45
C ASP A 19 -3.47 -12.82 -9.66
N THR A 20 -3.37 -12.14 -10.78
CA THR A 20 -4.29 -11.03 -11.12
C THR A 20 -5.59 -11.52 -11.74
N LYS A 21 -5.73 -12.80 -12.01
CA LYS A 21 -6.90 -13.39 -12.71
C LYS A 21 -7.34 -12.56 -13.93
N SER A 22 -6.34 -12.05 -14.69
CA SER A 22 -6.56 -11.25 -15.92
C SER A 22 -7.31 -9.93 -15.72
N ILE A 23 -7.03 -9.21 -14.62
CA ILE A 23 -7.54 -7.84 -14.43
C ILE A 23 -7.11 -6.97 -15.63
N ILE A 24 -8.06 -6.17 -16.16
CA ILE A 24 -7.81 -5.23 -17.26
C ILE A 24 -6.69 -4.24 -16.92
N HIS A 25 -5.94 -3.82 -17.94
CA HIS A 25 -4.80 -2.91 -17.81
C HIS A 25 -3.64 -3.43 -16.93
N SER A 26 -3.63 -4.71 -16.53
CA SER A 26 -2.47 -5.32 -15.90
C SER A 26 -1.49 -5.86 -16.96
N LYS A 27 -0.37 -5.16 -17.17
CA LYS A 27 0.65 -5.60 -18.14
C LYS A 27 1.46 -6.82 -17.65
N ARG A 28 1.51 -7.07 -16.35
CA ARG A 28 2.32 -8.13 -15.74
C ARG A 28 1.38 -9.14 -15.08
N ASN A 29 0.88 -10.07 -15.90
CA ASN A 29 -0.13 -11.05 -15.49
C ASN A 29 0.46 -12.45 -15.22
N ASN A 30 1.70 -12.70 -15.61
CA ASN A 30 2.34 -14.00 -15.36
C ASN A 30 2.67 -14.13 -13.87
N ILE A 31 2.25 -15.23 -13.25
CA ILE A 31 2.44 -15.54 -11.83
C ILE A 31 3.93 -15.63 -11.49
N ASP A 32 4.74 -16.34 -12.30
CA ASP A 32 6.16 -16.55 -12.03
C ASP A 32 6.95 -15.24 -12.10
N ASP A 33 6.60 -14.37 -13.05
CA ASP A 33 7.18 -13.03 -13.13
C ASP A 33 6.89 -12.20 -11.87
N ARG A 34 5.65 -12.26 -11.37
CA ARG A 34 5.25 -11.55 -10.17
C ARG A 34 5.93 -12.10 -8.92
N LEU A 35 6.04 -13.42 -8.82
CA LEU A 35 6.79 -14.07 -7.74
C LEU A 35 8.28 -13.70 -7.78
N ASN A 36 8.89 -13.63 -8.98
CA ASN A 36 10.28 -13.19 -9.13
C ASN A 36 10.46 -11.72 -8.69
N ASP A 37 9.52 -10.83 -9.04
CA ASP A 37 9.53 -9.44 -8.57
C ASP A 37 9.42 -9.36 -7.04
N LEU A 38 8.49 -10.09 -6.45
CA LEU A 38 8.30 -10.15 -5.00
C LEU A 38 9.50 -10.75 -4.28
N ASN A 39 10.13 -11.79 -4.86
CA ASN A 39 11.33 -12.40 -4.29
C ASN A 39 12.52 -11.43 -4.24
N LYS A 40 12.59 -10.47 -5.16
CA LYS A 40 13.61 -9.42 -5.18
C LYS A 40 13.28 -8.24 -4.26
N SER A 41 12.02 -7.89 -4.13
CA SER A 41 11.60 -6.67 -3.43
C SER A 41 11.27 -6.88 -1.95
N LEU A 42 10.57 -7.98 -1.60
CA LEU A 42 10.15 -8.22 -0.20
C LEU A 42 11.33 -8.27 0.79
N PRO A 43 12.45 -8.96 0.52
CA PRO A 43 13.59 -8.94 1.44
C PRO A 43 14.10 -7.52 1.71
N ILE A 44 14.09 -6.64 0.70
CA ILE A 44 14.50 -5.23 0.84
C ILE A 44 13.53 -4.47 1.77
N TRP A 45 12.21 -4.70 1.62
CA TRP A 45 11.23 -4.08 2.50
C TRP A 45 11.33 -4.61 3.94
N LEU A 46 11.51 -5.90 4.11
CA LEU A 46 11.59 -6.55 5.41
C LEU A 46 12.91 -6.21 6.15
N SER A 47 13.96 -5.81 5.44
CA SER A 47 15.21 -5.34 6.03
C SER A 47 15.14 -3.88 6.53
N LYS A 48 14.00 -3.19 6.40
CA LYS A 48 13.81 -1.82 6.89
C LYS A 48 13.53 -1.80 8.39
N GLU A 49 14.54 -2.10 9.20
CA GLU A 49 14.46 -2.29 10.67
C GLU A 49 13.94 -1.08 11.46
N TYR A 50 13.83 0.09 10.84
CA TYR A 50 13.22 1.26 11.45
C TYR A 50 11.68 1.20 11.49
N PHE A 51 11.01 0.31 10.72
CA PHE A 51 9.61 0.00 10.95
C PHE A 51 9.50 -1.04 12.07
N LYS A 52 8.66 -0.75 13.06
CA LYS A 52 8.34 -1.73 14.12
C LYS A 52 7.36 -2.77 13.61
N ASN A 53 6.38 -2.35 12.82
CA ASN A 53 5.31 -3.19 12.32
C ASN A 53 5.26 -3.13 10.79
N ILE A 54 5.19 -4.31 10.18
CA ILE A 54 4.96 -4.49 8.74
C ILE A 54 3.75 -5.38 8.55
N ILE A 55 2.81 -4.96 7.70
CA ILE A 55 1.66 -5.77 7.30
C ILE A 55 1.83 -6.09 5.81
N ILE A 56 1.97 -7.36 5.49
CA ILE A 56 1.98 -7.86 4.11
C ILE A 56 0.56 -8.35 3.82
N VAL A 57 -0.03 -7.85 2.74
CA VAL A 57 -1.37 -8.29 2.29
C VAL A 57 -1.27 -8.90 0.91
N GLU A 58 -1.77 -10.13 0.77
CA GLU A 58 -1.83 -10.86 -0.50
C GLU A 58 -3.27 -11.25 -0.79
N ASN A 59 -3.84 -10.74 -1.88
CA ASN A 59 -5.27 -10.80 -2.16
C ASN A 59 -5.67 -11.81 -3.24
N SER A 60 -4.79 -12.69 -3.66
CA SER A 60 -5.11 -13.75 -4.63
C SER A 60 -5.13 -15.16 -4.04
N ASN A 61 -4.87 -15.29 -2.75
CA ASN A 61 -4.73 -16.56 -2.03
C ASN A 61 -3.77 -17.54 -2.72
N CYS A 62 -2.70 -17.01 -3.30
CA CYS A 62 -1.77 -17.75 -4.14
C CYS A 62 -0.41 -17.94 -3.45
N LYS A 63 0.14 -19.16 -3.58
CA LYS A 63 1.51 -19.48 -3.13
C LYS A 63 1.84 -19.09 -1.66
N PRO A 64 1.05 -19.52 -0.64
CA PRO A 64 1.31 -19.14 0.76
C PRO A 64 2.71 -19.52 1.25
N LYS A 65 3.23 -20.69 0.87
CA LYS A 65 4.57 -21.16 1.24
C LYS A 65 5.71 -20.26 0.75
N PHE A 66 5.49 -19.51 -0.33
CA PHE A 66 6.45 -18.53 -0.83
C PHE A 66 6.64 -17.39 0.17
N PHE A 67 5.55 -16.84 0.68
CA PHE A 67 5.58 -15.75 1.67
C PHE A 67 6.14 -16.22 3.01
N SER A 68 5.70 -17.38 3.51
CA SER A 68 6.21 -17.96 4.76
C SER A 68 7.74 -18.08 4.74
N LYS A 69 8.31 -18.61 3.66
CA LYS A 69 9.76 -18.73 3.49
C LYS A 69 10.49 -17.38 3.52
N ILE A 70 9.94 -16.34 2.88
CA ILE A 70 10.57 -15.01 2.88
C ILE A 70 10.49 -14.40 4.28
N ILE A 71 9.34 -14.53 4.97
CA ILE A 71 9.14 -14.00 6.31
C ILE A 71 10.06 -14.69 7.33
N GLU A 72 10.19 -16.01 7.28
CA GLU A 72 11.07 -16.80 8.14
C GLU A 72 12.55 -16.41 7.99
N ASN A 73 12.96 -16.04 6.76
CA ASN A 73 14.33 -15.58 6.48
C ASN A 73 14.55 -14.09 6.79
N SER A 74 13.52 -13.36 7.24
CA SER A 74 13.67 -11.96 7.62
C SER A 74 14.27 -11.79 9.02
N SER A 75 14.83 -10.60 9.30
CA SER A 75 15.38 -10.33 10.63
C SER A 75 14.29 -10.36 11.70
N ASN A 76 14.59 -10.94 12.87
CA ASN A 76 13.65 -11.05 14.00
C ASN A 76 13.32 -9.69 14.67
N SER A 77 13.88 -8.58 14.20
CA SER A 77 13.68 -7.25 14.79
C SER A 77 12.39 -6.57 14.38
N VAL A 78 11.70 -7.09 13.38
CA VAL A 78 10.48 -6.50 12.78
C VAL A 78 9.27 -7.38 13.07
N ASN A 79 8.20 -6.77 13.56
CA ASN A 79 6.92 -7.47 13.74
C ASN A 79 6.19 -7.57 12.40
N ILE A 80 5.97 -8.79 11.90
CA ILE A 80 5.29 -9.02 10.64
C ILE A 80 3.90 -9.60 10.89
N ASP A 81 2.90 -9.02 10.22
CA ASP A 81 1.57 -9.58 10.05
C ASP A 81 1.38 -9.94 8.58
N PHE A 82 1.01 -11.19 8.31
CA PHE A 82 0.76 -11.65 6.95
C PHE A 82 -0.72 -11.98 6.80
N ILE A 83 -1.40 -11.22 5.95
CA ILE A 83 -2.82 -11.37 5.64
C ILE A 83 -2.91 -11.94 4.24
N GLN A 84 -3.47 -13.13 4.11
CA GLN A 84 -3.75 -13.75 2.83
C GLN A 84 -5.23 -14.09 2.73
N TYR A 85 -5.86 -13.73 1.60
CA TYR A 85 -7.28 -13.97 1.38
C TYR A 85 -7.61 -14.05 -0.12
N ASP A 86 -8.73 -14.61 -0.47
CA ASP A 86 -9.26 -14.56 -1.84
C ASP A 86 -10.04 -13.25 -2.03
N GLY A 87 -9.34 -12.22 -2.45
CA GLY A 87 -9.87 -10.87 -2.66
C GLY A 87 -10.03 -10.49 -4.13
N GLN A 88 -9.97 -11.48 -5.03
CA GLN A 88 -10.07 -11.23 -6.47
C GLN A 88 -11.49 -11.44 -7.04
N ASP A 89 -12.48 -11.66 -6.19
CA ASP A 89 -13.88 -11.78 -6.58
C ASP A 89 -14.57 -10.40 -6.58
N PHE A 90 -14.22 -9.59 -7.58
CA PHE A 90 -14.87 -8.30 -7.86
C PHE A 90 -14.99 -8.05 -9.37
N ASP A 91 -15.84 -7.09 -9.74
CA ASP A 91 -16.01 -6.69 -11.14
C ASP A 91 -14.68 -6.22 -11.74
N ARG A 92 -14.20 -6.91 -12.78
CA ARG A 92 -12.93 -6.65 -13.43
C ARG A 92 -12.81 -5.25 -14.04
N ASN A 93 -13.94 -4.61 -14.35
CA ASN A 93 -14.01 -3.24 -14.84
C ASN A 93 -13.53 -2.21 -13.80
N LEU A 94 -13.58 -2.56 -12.50
CA LEU A 94 -13.06 -1.70 -11.44
C LEU A 94 -11.53 -1.57 -11.49
N GLY A 95 -10.84 -2.60 -12.01
CA GLY A 95 -9.40 -2.57 -12.26
C GLY A 95 -8.53 -2.86 -11.05
N LYS A 96 -7.20 -2.79 -11.26
CA LYS A 96 -6.20 -3.15 -10.24
C LYS A 96 -6.23 -2.25 -9.00
N GLY A 97 -6.59 -0.99 -9.19
CA GLY A 97 -6.63 0.00 -8.11
C GLY A 97 -7.68 -0.33 -7.05
N TYR A 98 -8.81 -0.91 -7.46
CA TYR A 98 -9.83 -1.38 -6.55
C TYR A 98 -9.31 -2.51 -5.65
N GLY A 99 -8.65 -3.52 -6.23
CA GLY A 99 -8.03 -4.60 -5.47
C GLY A 99 -7.01 -4.08 -4.44
N TRP A 100 -6.21 -3.09 -4.82
CA TRP A 100 -5.26 -2.46 -3.89
C TRP A 100 -5.95 -1.70 -2.75
N ALA A 101 -7.06 -1.00 -3.02
CA ALA A 101 -7.84 -0.34 -1.97
C ALA A 101 -8.41 -1.35 -0.96
N GLU A 102 -8.88 -2.51 -1.43
CA GLU A 102 -9.33 -3.58 -0.54
C GLU A 102 -8.18 -4.19 0.28
N GLU A 103 -6.96 -4.34 -0.28
CA GLU A 103 -5.78 -4.76 0.48
C GLU A 103 -5.47 -3.79 1.63
N VAL A 104 -5.48 -2.48 1.38
CA VAL A 104 -5.27 -1.46 2.40
C VAL A 104 -6.36 -1.52 3.47
N LYS A 105 -7.60 -1.71 3.08
CA LYS A 105 -8.75 -1.86 3.99
C LYS A 105 -8.60 -3.08 4.91
N GLN A 106 -8.12 -4.21 4.39
CA GLN A 106 -7.81 -5.39 5.22
C GLN A 106 -6.66 -5.09 6.18
N ALA A 107 -5.59 -4.44 5.72
CA ALA A 107 -4.44 -4.11 6.54
C ALA A 107 -4.79 -3.23 7.74
N ILE A 108 -5.53 -2.13 7.53
CA ILE A 108 -5.89 -1.21 8.63
C ILE A 108 -6.86 -1.82 9.65
N ARG A 109 -7.56 -2.89 9.27
CA ARG A 109 -8.46 -3.65 10.13
C ARG A 109 -7.78 -4.84 10.82
N SER A 110 -6.51 -5.11 10.50
CA SER A 110 -5.76 -6.19 11.14
C SER A 110 -5.80 -6.03 12.66
N LYS A 111 -6.21 -7.09 13.36
CA LYS A 111 -6.25 -7.11 14.84
C LYS A 111 -4.86 -7.09 15.44
N LYS A 112 -3.84 -7.50 14.72
CA LYS A 112 -2.47 -7.60 15.23
C LYS A 112 -1.81 -6.22 15.29
N PHE A 113 -1.79 -5.48 14.18
CA PHE A 113 -1.12 -4.17 14.11
C PHE A 113 -2.00 -3.09 13.52
N GLY A 114 -2.91 -3.44 12.60
CA GLY A 114 -3.71 -2.48 11.85
C GLY A 114 -4.50 -1.54 12.76
N ILE A 115 -5.31 -2.10 13.65
CA ILE A 115 -6.23 -1.33 14.51
C ILE A 115 -5.52 -0.39 15.50
N ASN A 116 -4.27 -0.65 15.83
CA ASN A 116 -3.48 0.12 16.80
C ASN A 116 -2.47 1.08 16.16
N SER A 117 -2.51 1.25 14.83
CA SER A 117 -1.60 2.14 14.10
C SER A 117 -2.29 3.43 13.72
N ASP A 118 -1.62 4.56 13.98
CA ASP A 118 -2.14 5.89 13.65
C ASP A 118 -1.76 6.34 12.24
N TYR A 119 -0.62 5.88 11.73
CA TYR A 119 -0.08 6.23 10.42
C TYR A 119 0.32 4.98 9.64
N PHE A 120 0.10 5.04 8.34
CA PHE A 120 0.44 3.97 7.42
C PHE A 120 1.29 4.48 6.25
N CYS A 121 2.37 3.76 5.98
CA CYS A 121 3.12 3.90 4.74
C CYS A 121 2.68 2.78 3.79
N LEU A 122 2.16 3.15 2.63
CA LEU A 122 1.65 2.21 1.64
C LEU A 122 2.65 2.05 0.50
N VAL A 123 3.02 0.82 0.18
CA VAL A 123 3.93 0.51 -0.93
C VAL A 123 3.44 -0.71 -1.74
N PRO A 124 3.62 -0.71 -3.05
CA PRO A 124 3.41 -1.90 -3.87
C PRO A 124 4.53 -2.91 -3.63
N GLY A 125 4.17 -4.15 -3.26
CA GLY A 125 5.14 -5.18 -2.86
C GLY A 125 6.16 -5.57 -3.93
N ARG A 126 5.81 -5.44 -5.23
CA ARG A 126 6.69 -5.81 -6.34
C ARG A 126 7.76 -4.77 -6.69
N TYR A 127 7.65 -3.55 -6.16
CA TYR A 127 8.55 -2.48 -6.55
C TYR A 127 9.66 -2.28 -5.53
N GLN A 128 10.87 -2.06 -6.05
CA GLN A 128 11.97 -1.50 -5.30
C GLN A 128 11.96 0.01 -5.50
N ILE A 129 12.12 0.75 -4.42
CA ILE A 129 12.17 2.22 -4.45
C ILE A 129 13.52 2.64 -3.87
N PRO A 130 14.55 2.85 -4.72
CA PRO A 130 15.93 3.03 -4.27
C PRO A 130 16.14 4.24 -3.36
N ASN A 131 15.36 5.29 -3.55
CA ASN A 131 15.44 6.53 -2.75
C ASN A 131 14.39 6.62 -1.64
N PHE A 132 13.73 5.51 -1.29
CA PHE A 132 12.66 5.45 -0.28
C PHE A 132 13.07 6.08 1.05
N ASP A 133 14.24 5.72 1.56
CA ASP A 133 14.74 6.24 2.85
C ASP A 133 14.93 7.76 2.82
N LYS A 134 15.42 8.30 1.68
CA LYS A 134 15.59 9.76 1.51
C LYS A 134 14.25 10.48 1.52
N ILE A 135 13.22 9.91 0.89
CA ILE A 135 11.87 10.47 0.89
C ILE A 135 11.30 10.43 2.31
N LEU A 136 11.32 9.25 2.93
CA LEU A 136 10.74 9.03 4.24
C LEU A 136 11.37 9.92 5.33
N PHE A 137 12.72 10.01 5.37
CA PHE A 137 13.40 10.78 6.43
C PHE A 137 13.39 12.29 6.22
N LYS A 138 13.16 12.77 5.00
CA LYS A 138 12.96 14.19 4.72
C LYS A 138 11.54 14.67 4.95
N ALA A 139 10.59 13.76 4.92
CA ALA A 139 9.18 14.09 5.09
C ALA A 139 8.90 14.66 6.49
N ASN A 140 8.11 15.74 6.57
CA ASN A 140 7.71 16.44 7.79
C ASN A 140 6.22 16.73 7.90
N LYS A 141 5.43 16.30 6.93
CA LYS A 141 3.97 16.43 6.92
C LYS A 141 3.27 15.10 7.21
N ASN A 142 2.01 15.19 7.57
CA ASN A 142 1.20 14.03 7.91
C ASN A 142 0.64 13.31 6.68
N LEU A 143 0.40 14.05 5.59
CA LEU A 143 0.01 13.49 4.30
C LEU A 143 1.18 13.60 3.32
N ILE A 144 1.63 12.48 2.80
CA ILE A 144 2.72 12.42 1.81
C ILE A 144 2.23 11.65 0.61
N CYS A 145 2.16 12.34 -0.52
CA CYS A 145 1.73 11.74 -1.78
C CYS A 145 2.19 12.61 -2.95
N ASN A 146 2.74 12.01 -3.98
CA ASN A 146 3.09 12.73 -5.20
C ASN A 146 1.82 12.96 -6.04
N ILE A 147 1.50 14.21 -6.33
CA ILE A 147 0.39 14.63 -7.18
C ILE A 147 0.91 15.39 -8.40
N ASN A 148 0.27 15.23 -9.57
CA ASN A 148 0.63 15.97 -10.77
C ASN A 148 0.24 17.46 -10.68
N LEU A 149 0.81 18.29 -11.57
CA LEU A 149 0.65 19.74 -11.52
C LEU A 149 -0.81 20.22 -11.71
N ASN A 150 -1.64 19.47 -12.43
CA ASN A 150 -3.06 19.81 -12.61
C ASN A 150 -3.97 19.23 -11.51
N LEU A 151 -3.37 18.61 -10.48
CA LEU A 151 -4.04 18.07 -9.29
C LEU A 151 -5.07 16.96 -9.56
N SER A 152 -5.06 16.37 -10.74
CA SER A 152 -6.05 15.35 -11.14
C SER A 152 -5.60 13.92 -10.88
N PHE A 153 -4.30 13.69 -10.62
CA PHE A 153 -3.70 12.37 -10.56
C PHE A 153 -2.63 12.29 -9.48
N ALA A 154 -2.84 11.44 -8.48
CA ALA A 154 -1.92 11.23 -7.37
C ALA A 154 -1.22 9.87 -7.49
N PHE A 155 0.08 9.87 -7.74
CA PHE A 155 0.87 8.67 -7.89
C PHE A 155 1.02 7.90 -6.57
N SER A 156 0.98 6.58 -6.65
CA SER A 156 0.90 5.69 -5.50
C SER A 156 2.13 4.84 -5.17
N PRO A 157 3.34 5.08 -5.70
CA PRO A 157 4.46 4.21 -5.34
C PRO A 157 4.89 4.34 -3.88
N ILE A 158 4.71 5.51 -3.26
CA ILE A 158 4.88 5.74 -1.83
C ILE A 158 3.80 6.72 -1.40
N THR A 159 2.99 6.32 -0.43
CA THR A 159 2.07 7.23 0.23
C THR A 159 2.16 7.04 1.74
N ILE A 160 2.08 8.14 2.50
CA ILE A 160 1.98 8.09 3.95
C ILE A 160 0.73 8.83 4.36
N PHE A 161 -0.16 8.11 5.02
CA PHE A 161 -1.47 8.62 5.40
C PHE A 161 -1.78 8.33 6.87
N PRO A 162 -2.33 9.29 7.62
CA PRO A 162 -2.91 9.00 8.92
C PRO A 162 -4.21 8.19 8.77
N ARG A 163 -4.53 7.41 9.78
CA ARG A 163 -5.74 6.56 9.80
C ARG A 163 -7.01 7.33 9.45
N ASN A 164 -7.23 8.46 10.09
CA ASN A 164 -8.42 9.28 9.89
C ASN A 164 -8.56 9.78 8.44
N PHE A 165 -7.44 10.07 7.74
CA PHE A 165 -7.48 10.37 6.31
C PHE A 165 -7.93 9.16 5.49
N ILE A 166 -7.35 7.97 5.77
CA ILE A 166 -7.72 6.74 5.05
C ILE A 166 -9.22 6.44 5.23
N GLU A 167 -9.72 6.51 6.45
CA GLU A 167 -11.11 6.14 6.78
C GLU A 167 -12.13 7.16 6.29
N ASN A 168 -11.83 8.47 6.40
CA ASN A 168 -12.80 9.52 6.14
C ASN A 168 -12.75 10.12 4.72
N TYR A 169 -11.62 10.00 4.03
CA TYR A 169 -11.43 10.59 2.69
C TYR A 169 -11.07 9.54 1.64
N TRP A 170 -10.02 8.75 1.89
CA TRP A 170 -9.44 7.89 0.87
C TRP A 170 -10.33 6.67 0.55
N LEU A 171 -10.73 5.88 1.54
CA LEU A 171 -11.61 4.72 1.33
C LEU A 171 -13.00 5.10 0.78
N PRO A 172 -13.65 6.20 1.22
CA PRO A 172 -14.89 6.67 0.59
C PRO A 172 -14.72 6.99 -0.90
N GLU A 173 -13.64 7.65 -1.31
CA GLU A 173 -13.39 7.93 -2.73
C GLU A 173 -12.99 6.68 -3.51
N CYS A 174 -12.32 5.71 -2.91
CA CYS A 174 -11.96 4.44 -3.57
C CYS A 174 -13.16 3.61 -4.03
N LYS A 175 -14.36 3.86 -3.50
CA LYS A 175 -15.61 3.25 -3.98
C LYS A 175 -15.97 3.66 -5.41
N ASN A 176 -15.41 4.77 -5.89
CA ASN A 176 -15.63 5.31 -7.22
C ASN A 176 -14.62 4.78 -8.25
N ILE A 177 -13.67 3.93 -7.85
CA ILE A 177 -12.66 3.37 -8.77
C ILE A 177 -13.38 2.54 -9.84
N ASN A 178 -13.12 2.89 -11.10
CA ASN A 178 -13.59 2.14 -12.25
C ASN A 178 -12.66 2.43 -13.45
N ASP A 179 -11.69 1.54 -13.67
CA ASP A 179 -10.69 1.71 -14.73
C ASP A 179 -11.32 1.72 -16.13
N SER A 180 -12.48 1.05 -16.33
CA SER A 180 -13.18 1.04 -17.61
C SER A 180 -13.83 2.40 -17.95
N LEU A 181 -14.11 3.22 -16.94
CA LEU A 181 -14.60 4.59 -17.09
C LEU A 181 -13.48 5.64 -17.00
N GLY A 182 -12.21 5.22 -16.95
CA GLY A 182 -11.06 6.11 -16.81
C GLY A 182 -10.88 6.69 -15.39
N LEU A 183 -11.61 6.19 -14.40
CA LEU A 183 -11.51 6.60 -13.00
C LEU A 183 -10.58 5.64 -12.25
N SER A 184 -9.28 5.80 -12.42
CA SER A 184 -8.30 4.98 -11.71
C SER A 184 -8.19 5.37 -10.24
N MET A 185 -7.53 4.51 -9.45
CA MET A 185 -7.25 4.78 -8.05
C MET A 185 -6.51 6.11 -7.85
N GLU A 186 -5.60 6.45 -8.74
CA GLU A 186 -4.82 7.69 -8.68
C GLU A 186 -5.70 8.94 -8.81
N HIS A 187 -6.77 8.89 -9.59
CA HIS A 187 -7.77 9.97 -9.67
C HIS A 187 -8.56 10.07 -8.36
N CYS A 188 -9.02 8.94 -7.82
CA CYS A 188 -9.75 8.90 -6.54
C CYS A 188 -8.86 9.37 -5.39
N GLN A 189 -7.58 9.00 -5.38
CA GLN A 189 -6.61 9.42 -4.38
C GLN A 189 -6.36 10.94 -4.44
N ALA A 190 -6.20 11.51 -5.64
CA ALA A 190 -6.07 12.97 -5.81
C ALA A 190 -7.29 13.71 -5.26
N LYS A 191 -8.48 13.23 -5.56
CA LYS A 191 -9.74 13.81 -5.09
C LYS A 191 -9.87 13.76 -3.57
N ALA A 192 -9.53 12.61 -2.96
CA ALA A 192 -9.50 12.46 -1.51
C ALA A 192 -8.51 13.44 -0.85
N LEU A 193 -7.30 13.58 -1.45
CA LEU A 193 -6.26 14.48 -0.97
C LEU A 193 -6.72 15.95 -1.02
N LEU A 194 -7.29 16.40 -2.14
CA LEU A 194 -7.77 17.78 -2.28
C LEU A 194 -8.88 18.13 -1.29
N ARG A 195 -9.79 17.20 -1.02
CA ARG A 195 -10.83 17.38 0.01
C ARG A 195 -10.21 17.51 1.41
N ALA A 196 -9.26 16.64 1.77
CA ALA A 196 -8.60 16.71 3.05
C ALA A 196 -7.80 18.01 3.23
N ILE A 197 -7.12 18.49 2.18
CA ILE A 197 -6.41 19.78 2.21
C ILE A 197 -7.40 20.93 2.43
N ALA A 198 -8.56 20.90 1.76
CA ALA A 198 -9.61 21.90 1.97
C ALA A 198 -10.15 21.91 3.42
N ASP A 199 -10.13 20.76 4.09
CA ASP A 199 -10.50 20.59 5.49
C ASP A 199 -9.32 20.84 6.47
N GLY A 200 -8.18 21.36 5.99
CA GLY A 200 -7.05 21.81 6.81
C GLY A 200 -5.94 20.77 7.05
N TYR A 201 -5.91 19.67 6.31
CA TYR A 201 -4.79 18.74 6.41
C TYR A 201 -3.53 19.31 5.74
N ASP A 202 -2.40 19.16 6.42
CA ASP A 202 -1.09 19.46 5.86
C ASP A 202 -0.62 18.34 4.91
N TRP A 203 -0.17 18.74 3.72
CA TRP A 203 0.32 17.87 2.67
C TRP A 203 1.74 18.22 2.20
N GLU A 204 2.50 17.19 1.79
CA GLU A 204 3.83 17.29 1.17
C GLU A 204 3.96 16.30 -0.01
#